data_54ac0370b722db13239a24eada99766f
#
_entry.id   54ac0370b722db13239a24eada99766f
#
_cell.length_a   1.000
_cell.length_b   1.000
_cell.length_c   1.000
_cell.angle_alpha   90.00
_cell.angle_beta   90.00
_cell.angle_gamma   90.00
#
_symmetry.space_group_name_H-M   'P 1'
#
loop_
_entity.id
_entity.type
_entity.pdbx_description
1 polymer ?
#
loop_
_entity_poly.entity_id
_entity_poly.type
_entity_poly.pdbx_seq_one_letter_code
_entity_poly.pdbx_strand_id
1 'polypeptide(L)'
;ARGPTLDRPGPRAAALRGLGSGVALTVALAAAAGFALDARRAATEHAVDEIVASHVRAGLSSRDIDVISTDRHTVKPWFNGRLDFAPPVVDLSASGFALAGGRLDYVGQRRVAVLVYRYRQHVIDVYVWPSGEGGARPYATVSQGYALDRWEAAGMTWWAVTDAEPSALAAFRTALDARVAAPRTE
;
A
#
# COMPACT_ATOMS: atom_id res chain seq x y z
N ALA A 1 3.12 -72.38 -29.82
CA ALA A 1 3.59 -71.26 -29.01
C ALA A 1 2.62 -70.11 -29.20
N ARG A 2 1.79 -69.80 -28.18
CA ARG A 2 0.91 -68.61 -28.14
C ARG A 2 1.65 -67.51 -27.44
N GLY A 3 1.89 -66.40 -28.13
CA GLY A 3 2.49 -65.22 -27.54
C GLY A 3 1.52 -64.50 -26.60
N PRO A 4 2.04 -63.72 -25.63
CA PRO A 4 1.20 -63.00 -24.68
C PRO A 4 0.46 -61.85 -25.37
N THR A 5 -0.86 -61.83 -25.28
CA THR A 5 -1.69 -60.68 -25.68
C THR A 5 -1.53 -59.58 -24.68
N LEU A 6 -0.93 -58.47 -25.10
CA LEU A 6 -0.90 -57.22 -24.32
C LEU A 6 -2.30 -56.64 -24.25
N ASP A 7 -2.91 -56.75 -23.07
CA ASP A 7 -4.20 -56.18 -22.76
C ASP A 7 -4.06 -54.61 -22.80
N ARG A 8 -4.62 -53.99 -23.83
CA ARG A 8 -4.69 -52.54 -23.93
C ARG A 8 -5.81 -52.03 -23.03
N PRO A 9 -5.56 -51.15 -22.09
CA PRO A 9 -6.62 -50.60 -21.24
C PRO A 9 -7.67 -49.90 -22.10
N GLY A 10 -8.91 -50.26 -21.88
CA GLY A 10 -10.04 -49.77 -22.66
C GLY A 10 -10.29 -48.26 -22.49
N PRO A 11 -10.97 -47.61 -23.46
CA PRO A 11 -11.13 -46.15 -23.48
C PRO A 11 -11.83 -45.57 -22.25
N ARG A 12 -12.56 -46.34 -21.49
CA ARG A 12 -13.20 -45.93 -20.23
C ARG A 12 -12.22 -45.70 -19.08
N ALA A 13 -11.12 -46.46 -19.02
CA ALA A 13 -10.09 -46.28 -17.99
C ALA A 13 -9.22 -45.01 -18.23
N ALA A 14 -9.05 -44.62 -19.49
CA ALA A 14 -8.36 -43.37 -19.84
C ALA A 14 -9.21 -42.15 -19.53
N ALA A 15 -10.51 -42.17 -19.73
CA ALA A 15 -11.45 -41.10 -19.45
C ALA A 15 -11.57 -40.80 -17.93
N LEU A 16 -11.60 -41.86 -17.09
CA LEU A 16 -11.65 -41.70 -15.62
C LEU A 16 -10.36 -41.12 -15.04
N ARG A 17 -9.22 -41.43 -15.62
CA ARG A 17 -7.91 -40.85 -15.20
C ARG A 17 -7.82 -39.36 -15.59
N GLY A 18 -8.36 -38.94 -16.72
CA GLY A 18 -8.39 -37.54 -17.17
C GLY A 18 -9.29 -36.66 -16.30
N LEU A 19 -10.46 -37.15 -15.88
CA LEU A 19 -11.38 -36.46 -14.99
C LEU A 19 -10.79 -36.25 -13.58
N GLY A 20 -10.14 -37.23 -13.01
CA GLY A 20 -9.51 -37.15 -11.70
C GLY A 20 -8.37 -36.14 -11.66
N SER A 21 -7.55 -36.07 -12.72
CA SER A 21 -6.44 -35.10 -12.84
C SER A 21 -6.94 -33.65 -12.98
N GLY A 22 -8.03 -33.43 -13.72
CA GLY A 22 -8.63 -32.11 -13.87
C GLY A 22 -9.19 -31.54 -12.56
N VAL A 23 -9.92 -32.40 -11.81
CA VAL A 23 -10.47 -31.99 -10.50
C VAL A 23 -9.37 -31.69 -9.48
N ALA A 24 -8.34 -32.52 -9.40
CA ALA A 24 -7.23 -32.31 -8.50
C ALA A 24 -6.48 -30.99 -8.80
N LEU A 25 -6.24 -30.67 -10.07
CA LEU A 25 -5.62 -29.40 -10.48
C LEU A 25 -6.49 -28.19 -10.11
N THR A 26 -7.80 -28.27 -10.33
CA THR A 26 -8.73 -27.19 -10.00
C THR A 26 -8.77 -26.92 -8.50
N VAL A 27 -8.81 -27.97 -7.68
CA VAL A 27 -8.78 -27.86 -6.21
C VAL A 27 -7.45 -27.26 -5.74
N ALA A 28 -6.33 -27.70 -6.32
CA ALA A 28 -5.00 -27.16 -5.97
C ALA A 28 -4.88 -25.67 -6.33
N LEU A 29 -5.38 -25.25 -7.50
CA LEU A 29 -5.39 -23.84 -7.92
C LEU A 29 -6.30 -22.98 -7.02
N ALA A 30 -7.48 -23.50 -6.66
CA ALA A 30 -8.38 -22.80 -5.74
C ALA A 30 -7.78 -22.63 -4.34
N ALA A 31 -7.12 -23.67 -3.81
CA ALA A 31 -6.42 -23.62 -2.54
C ALA A 31 -5.24 -22.63 -2.56
N ALA A 32 -4.44 -22.63 -3.63
CA ALA A 32 -3.34 -21.69 -3.80
C ALA A 32 -3.84 -20.24 -3.91
N ALA A 33 -4.93 -19.99 -4.63
CA ALA A 33 -5.56 -18.68 -4.73
C ALA A 33 -6.11 -18.22 -3.37
N GLY A 34 -6.77 -19.10 -2.62
CA GLY A 34 -7.25 -18.83 -1.26
C GLY A 34 -6.10 -18.44 -0.32
N PHE A 35 -5.03 -19.24 -0.29
CA PHE A 35 -3.85 -18.95 0.50
C PHE A 35 -3.19 -17.61 0.14
N ALA A 36 -3.08 -17.31 -1.18
CA ALA A 36 -2.52 -16.03 -1.64
C ALA A 36 -3.38 -14.83 -1.22
N LEU A 37 -4.71 -14.97 -1.22
CA LEU A 37 -5.62 -13.93 -0.76
C LEU A 37 -5.50 -13.71 0.75
N ASP A 38 -5.44 -14.77 1.54
CA ASP A 38 -5.28 -14.67 3.00
C ASP A 38 -3.93 -14.06 3.38
N ALA A 39 -2.84 -14.45 2.70
CA ALA A 39 -1.53 -13.85 2.90
C ALA A 39 -1.52 -12.33 2.59
N ARG A 40 -2.23 -11.92 1.52
CA ARG A 40 -2.37 -10.49 1.18
C ARG A 40 -3.19 -9.71 2.21
N ARG A 41 -4.25 -10.32 2.75
CA ARG A 41 -5.07 -9.71 3.83
C ARG A 41 -4.22 -9.52 5.08
N ALA A 42 -3.56 -10.57 5.54
CA ALA A 42 -2.67 -10.52 6.70
C ALA A 42 -1.56 -9.47 6.54
N ALA A 43 -0.94 -9.37 5.36
CA ALA A 43 0.05 -8.33 5.08
C ALA A 43 -0.53 -6.91 5.12
N THR A 44 -1.78 -6.73 4.68
CA THR A 44 -2.46 -5.43 4.74
C THR A 44 -2.81 -5.05 6.17
N GLU A 45 -3.34 -5.99 6.97
CA GLU A 45 -3.65 -5.79 8.39
C GLU A 45 -2.39 -5.43 9.18
N HIS A 46 -1.30 -6.16 8.95
CA HIS A 46 -0.01 -5.86 9.57
C HIS A 46 0.49 -4.45 9.21
N ALA A 47 0.38 -4.04 7.95
CA ALA A 47 0.75 -2.69 7.53
C ALA A 47 -0.12 -1.62 8.21
N VAL A 48 -1.42 -1.87 8.39
CA VAL A 48 -2.33 -0.98 9.14
C VAL A 48 -1.84 -0.80 10.57
N ASP A 49 -1.52 -1.90 11.27
CA ASP A 49 -1.06 -1.86 12.66
C ASP A 49 0.29 -1.13 12.79
N GLU A 50 1.24 -1.38 11.88
CA GLU A 50 2.52 -0.68 11.86
C GLU A 50 2.34 0.84 11.64
N ILE A 51 1.49 1.24 10.68
CA ILE A 51 1.24 2.64 10.35
C ILE A 51 0.54 3.36 11.49
N VAL A 52 -0.50 2.76 12.10
CA VAL A 52 -1.17 3.35 13.27
C VAL A 52 -0.21 3.48 14.43
N ALA A 53 0.57 2.44 14.72
CA ALA A 53 1.56 2.48 15.80
C ALA A 53 2.66 3.54 15.54
N SER A 54 3.09 3.73 14.29
CA SER A 54 4.05 4.77 13.92
C SER A 54 3.45 6.16 14.10
N HIS A 55 2.22 6.41 13.61
CA HIS A 55 1.51 7.68 13.75
C HIS A 55 1.32 8.07 15.22
N VAL A 56 0.88 7.12 16.05
CA VAL A 56 0.70 7.35 17.50
C VAL A 56 2.04 7.67 18.18
N ARG A 57 3.09 6.92 17.89
CA ARG A 57 4.43 7.19 18.46
C ARG A 57 4.96 8.56 18.05
N ALA A 58 4.75 8.96 16.79
CA ALA A 58 5.14 10.29 16.32
C ALA A 58 4.41 11.39 17.09
N GLY A 59 3.10 11.28 17.28
CA GLY A 59 2.30 12.24 18.04
C GLY A 59 2.65 12.32 19.52
N LEU A 60 3.16 11.24 20.11
CA LEU A 60 3.62 11.20 21.51
C LEU A 60 5.05 11.70 21.70
N SER A 61 5.84 11.73 20.64
CA SER A 61 7.25 12.16 20.69
C SER A 61 7.37 13.60 20.20
N SER A 62 8.38 14.32 20.71
CA SER A 62 8.77 15.63 20.16
C SER A 62 9.50 15.53 18.80
N ARG A 63 9.56 14.34 18.20
CA ARG A 63 10.21 14.03 16.92
C ARG A 63 9.21 13.51 15.89
N ASP A 64 8.05 14.14 15.82
CA ASP A 64 7.03 13.84 14.80
C ASP A 64 7.47 14.26 13.39
N ILE A 65 8.44 15.18 13.30
CA ILE A 65 8.97 15.74 12.04
C ILE A 65 10.49 15.85 12.14
N ASP A 66 11.22 15.30 11.17
CA ASP A 66 12.68 15.39 11.05
C ASP A 66 13.10 16.67 10.30
N VAL A 67 12.31 17.08 9.31
CA VAL A 67 12.47 18.35 8.58
C VAL A 67 11.19 19.17 8.70
N ILE A 68 11.26 20.24 9.47
CA ILE A 68 10.14 21.16 9.67
C ILE A 68 10.17 22.20 8.55
N SER A 69 9.19 22.17 7.64
CA SER A 69 9.03 23.19 6.60
C SER A 69 7.67 23.08 5.95
N THR A 70 7.06 24.21 5.69
CA THR A 70 5.85 24.33 4.85
C THR A 70 6.20 24.41 3.35
N ASP A 71 7.48 24.51 3.02
CA ASP A 71 7.97 24.64 1.67
C ASP A 71 8.41 23.27 1.11
N ARG A 72 7.75 22.83 0.05
CA ARG A 72 8.09 21.62 -0.70
C ARG A 72 9.55 21.65 -1.22
N HIS A 73 10.09 22.83 -1.51
CA HIS A 73 11.46 22.99 -2.01
C HIS A 73 12.51 22.76 -0.93
N THR A 74 12.12 22.76 0.32
CA THR A 74 12.96 22.36 1.46
C THR A 74 12.75 20.87 1.80
N VAL A 75 11.50 20.43 1.90
CA VAL A 75 11.16 19.06 2.32
C VAL A 75 11.61 18.03 1.28
N LYS A 76 11.36 18.27 -0.02
CA LYS A 76 11.72 17.32 -1.06
C LYS A 76 13.22 17.04 -1.16
N PRO A 77 14.13 18.06 -1.21
CA PRO A 77 15.57 17.82 -1.24
C PRO A 77 16.10 17.15 0.03
N TRP A 78 15.44 17.35 1.17
CA TRP A 78 15.86 16.71 2.41
C TRP A 78 15.86 15.19 2.35
N PHE A 79 14.92 14.59 1.58
CA PHE A 79 14.89 13.15 1.35
C PHE A 79 16.01 12.65 0.43
N ASN A 80 16.62 13.53 -0.38
CA ASN A 80 17.70 13.15 -1.28
C ASN A 80 18.90 12.63 -0.51
N GLY A 81 19.45 11.49 -0.91
CA GLY A 81 20.55 10.80 -0.23
C GLY A 81 20.18 10.06 1.07
N ARG A 82 18.93 10.18 1.52
CA ARG A 82 18.39 9.43 2.65
C ARG A 82 17.50 8.26 2.22
N LEU A 83 16.91 8.40 1.04
CA LEU A 83 16.11 7.39 0.36
C LEU A 83 16.71 7.14 -1.03
N ASP A 84 16.47 5.97 -1.58
CA ASP A 84 16.82 5.56 -2.94
C ASP A 84 15.79 6.02 -4.00
N PHE A 85 14.78 6.77 -3.56
CA PHE A 85 13.76 7.38 -4.39
C PHE A 85 13.44 8.81 -3.94
N ALA A 86 12.83 9.60 -4.83
CA ALA A 86 12.40 10.97 -4.52
C ALA A 86 10.87 11.00 -4.31
N PRO A 87 10.37 11.15 -3.07
CA PRO A 87 8.93 11.23 -2.85
C PRO A 87 8.34 12.49 -3.51
N PRO A 88 7.16 12.39 -4.15
CA PRO A 88 6.46 13.58 -4.62
C PRO A 88 5.94 14.38 -3.42
N VAL A 89 6.51 15.56 -3.19
CA VAL A 89 6.05 16.49 -2.15
C VAL A 89 5.22 17.57 -2.82
N VAL A 90 3.96 17.72 -2.39
CA VAL A 90 3.01 18.67 -2.98
C VAL A 90 2.48 19.62 -1.93
N ASP A 91 2.23 20.86 -2.35
CA ASP A 91 1.54 21.85 -1.54
C ASP A 91 0.02 21.71 -1.75
N LEU A 92 -0.70 21.49 -0.64
CA LEU A 92 -2.15 21.34 -0.59
C LEU A 92 -2.80 22.42 0.30
N SER A 93 -2.08 23.47 0.62
CA SER A 93 -2.56 24.55 1.51
C SER A 93 -3.83 25.23 0.98
N ALA A 94 -3.94 25.41 -0.36
CA ALA A 94 -5.13 25.92 -1.00
C ALA A 94 -6.37 25.02 -0.84
N SER A 95 -6.18 23.75 -0.53
CA SER A 95 -7.24 22.77 -0.24
C SER A 95 -7.46 22.57 1.26
N GLY A 96 -6.81 23.37 2.10
CA GLY A 96 -6.94 23.30 3.55
C GLY A 96 -6.02 22.29 4.24
N PHE A 97 -5.08 21.69 3.51
CA PHE A 97 -4.10 20.72 4.03
C PHE A 97 -2.69 21.31 3.95
N ALA A 98 -2.23 21.90 5.03
CA ALA A 98 -0.93 22.56 5.06
C ALA A 98 0.19 21.53 5.29
N LEU A 99 1.21 21.51 4.42
CA LEU A 99 2.44 20.74 4.67
C LEU A 99 3.12 21.29 5.93
N ALA A 100 3.47 20.42 6.87
CA ALA A 100 4.21 20.75 8.08
C ALA A 100 5.66 20.30 8.02
N GLY A 101 5.95 19.28 7.21
CA GLY A 101 7.30 18.78 7.05
C GLY A 101 7.33 17.31 6.62
N GLY A 102 8.42 16.65 6.96
CA GLY A 102 8.57 15.22 6.68
C GLY A 102 9.51 14.53 7.66
N ARG A 103 9.44 13.22 7.68
CA ARG A 103 10.33 12.33 8.44
C ARG A 103 10.63 11.05 7.66
N LEU A 104 11.64 10.32 8.11
CA LEU A 104 11.87 8.95 7.69
C LEU A 104 11.18 8.00 8.67
N ASP A 105 10.70 6.89 8.13
CA ASP A 105 10.15 5.81 8.93
C ASP A 105 10.50 4.45 8.31
N TYR A 106 10.11 3.37 9.00
CA TYR A 106 10.35 2.01 8.58
C TYR A 106 9.06 1.20 8.68
N VAL A 107 8.48 0.86 7.55
CA VAL A 107 7.20 0.15 7.43
C VAL A 107 7.35 -0.99 6.43
N GLY A 108 6.87 -2.18 6.77
CA GLY A 108 6.94 -3.35 5.89
C GLY A 108 8.38 -3.70 5.51
N GLN A 109 9.32 -3.60 6.45
CA GLN A 109 10.74 -3.88 6.29
C GLN A 109 11.46 -2.99 5.26
N ARG A 110 10.96 -1.78 5.02
CA ARG A 110 11.57 -0.80 4.11
C ARG A 110 11.59 0.59 4.71
N ARG A 111 12.56 1.41 4.28
CA ARG A 111 12.54 2.83 4.58
C ARG A 111 11.47 3.50 3.74
N VAL A 112 10.69 4.37 4.36
CA VAL A 112 9.61 5.11 3.71
C VAL A 112 9.76 6.59 4.02
N ALA A 113 9.29 7.43 3.08
CA ALA A 113 9.08 8.84 3.38
C ALA A 113 7.73 9.00 4.07
N VAL A 114 7.67 9.86 5.07
CA VAL A 114 6.43 10.31 5.68
C VAL A 114 6.32 11.80 5.48
N LEU A 115 5.27 12.22 4.79
CA LEU A 115 4.91 13.63 4.63
C LEU A 115 3.87 13.96 5.69
N VAL A 116 4.09 15.01 6.44
CA VAL A 116 3.21 15.43 7.55
C VAL A 116 2.41 16.64 7.11
N TYR A 117 1.08 16.49 7.09
CA TYR A 117 0.15 17.58 6.79
C TYR A 117 -0.67 17.93 8.03
N ARG A 118 -1.11 19.17 8.09
CA ARG A 118 -2.04 19.68 9.10
C ARG A 118 -3.38 19.96 8.47
N TYR A 119 -4.44 19.48 9.10
CA TYR A 119 -5.81 19.76 8.76
C TYR A 119 -6.57 20.16 10.04
N ARG A 120 -6.88 21.45 10.18
CA ARG A 120 -7.45 21.99 11.44
C ARG A 120 -6.56 21.62 12.64
N GLN A 121 -7.09 20.81 13.57
CA GLN A 121 -6.34 20.32 14.75
C GLN A 121 -5.76 18.92 14.54
N HIS A 122 -5.99 18.32 13.37
CA HIS A 122 -5.60 16.96 13.05
C HIS A 122 -4.28 16.92 12.29
N VAL A 123 -3.56 15.82 12.48
CA VAL A 123 -2.38 15.48 11.72
C VAL A 123 -2.74 14.41 10.70
N ILE A 124 -2.29 14.57 9.47
CA ILE A 124 -2.35 13.53 8.43
C ILE A 124 -0.93 13.12 8.12
N ASP A 125 -0.55 11.92 8.50
CA ASP A 125 0.72 11.31 8.10
C ASP A 125 0.52 10.54 6.80
N VAL A 126 1.37 10.83 5.83
CA VAL A 126 1.33 10.22 4.50
C VAL A 126 2.61 9.46 4.24
N TYR A 127 2.52 8.15 4.33
CA TYR A 127 3.61 7.23 4.04
C TYR A 127 3.68 6.98 2.55
N VAL A 128 4.86 7.13 1.96
CA VAL A 128 5.03 6.97 0.51
C VAL A 128 6.32 6.22 0.19
N TRP A 129 6.22 5.29 -0.78
CA TRP A 129 7.33 4.51 -1.32
C TRP A 129 7.02 4.06 -2.76
N PRO A 130 8.03 3.65 -3.56
CA PRO A 130 7.80 3.15 -4.91
C PRO A 130 6.87 1.93 -4.93
N SER A 131 5.91 1.93 -5.86
CA SER A 131 5.03 0.78 -6.06
C SER A 131 5.83 -0.45 -6.51
N GLY A 132 5.48 -1.61 -5.96
CA GLY A 132 6.03 -2.89 -6.40
C GLY A 132 5.34 -3.44 -7.65
N GLU A 133 5.89 -4.51 -8.21
CA GLU A 133 5.26 -5.24 -9.32
C GLU A 133 3.88 -5.77 -8.90
N GLY A 134 2.88 -5.54 -9.75
CA GLY A 134 1.50 -5.99 -9.54
C GLY A 134 0.59 -5.03 -8.78
N GLY A 135 1.10 -3.87 -8.36
CA GLY A 135 0.32 -2.81 -7.75
C GLY A 135 -0.36 -3.16 -6.42
N ALA A 136 -0.72 -2.15 -5.66
CA ALA A 136 -1.55 -2.32 -4.47
C ALA A 136 -2.99 -1.87 -4.76
N ARG A 137 -3.98 -2.73 -4.48
CA ARG A 137 -5.39 -2.34 -4.62
C ARG A 137 -5.73 -1.21 -3.66
N PRO A 138 -6.58 -0.25 -4.04
CA PRO A 138 -7.10 0.73 -3.12
C PRO A 138 -7.73 0.05 -1.91
N TYR A 139 -7.51 0.62 -0.72
CA TYR A 139 -7.99 0.06 0.54
C TYR A 139 -8.23 1.18 1.53
N ALA A 140 -9.43 1.23 2.09
CA ALA A 140 -9.78 2.20 3.13
C ALA A 140 -10.36 1.47 4.34
N THR A 141 -10.00 1.92 5.54
CA THR A 141 -10.48 1.35 6.80
C THR A 141 -10.44 2.37 7.92
N VAL A 142 -11.08 2.02 9.01
CA VAL A 142 -10.90 2.68 10.31
C VAL A 142 -10.37 1.63 11.28
N SER A 143 -9.23 1.89 11.89
CA SER A 143 -8.61 1.01 12.87
C SER A 143 -8.18 1.81 14.09
N GLN A 144 -8.50 1.34 15.29
CA GLN A 144 -8.13 1.96 16.57
C GLN A 144 -8.52 3.44 16.68
N GLY A 145 -9.60 3.87 15.99
CA GLY A 145 -10.06 5.27 15.96
C GLY A 145 -9.38 6.14 14.89
N TYR A 146 -8.48 5.59 14.09
CA TYR A 146 -7.80 6.28 12.99
C TYR A 146 -8.40 5.87 11.66
N ALA A 147 -8.64 6.84 10.78
CA ALA A 147 -8.97 6.59 9.38
C ALA A 147 -7.69 6.36 8.58
N LEU A 148 -7.68 5.31 7.74
CA LEU A 148 -6.58 4.97 6.84
C LEU A 148 -7.09 4.83 5.42
N ASP A 149 -6.28 5.28 4.46
CA ASP A 149 -6.51 5.09 3.04
C ASP A 149 -5.20 4.71 2.33
N ARG A 150 -5.27 3.70 1.46
CA ARG A 150 -4.16 3.25 0.60
C ARG A 150 -4.54 3.36 -0.85
N TRP A 151 -3.65 3.92 -1.66
CA TRP A 151 -3.82 4.01 -3.11
C TRP A 151 -2.47 4.03 -3.82
N GLU A 152 -2.51 4.03 -5.14
CA GLU A 152 -1.35 4.21 -6.00
C GLU A 152 -1.52 5.41 -6.91
N ALA A 153 -0.50 6.22 -7.01
CA ALA A 153 -0.42 7.36 -7.92
C ALA A 153 1.03 7.68 -8.26
N ALA A 154 1.30 8.05 -9.51
CA ALA A 154 2.62 8.44 -10.02
C ALA A 154 3.74 7.41 -9.71
N GLY A 155 3.45 6.11 -9.80
CA GLY A 155 4.42 5.04 -9.55
C GLY A 155 4.77 4.83 -8.08
N MET A 156 3.98 5.42 -7.17
CA MET A 156 4.16 5.32 -5.74
C MET A 156 2.94 4.68 -5.08
N THR A 157 3.20 3.91 -4.03
CA THR A 157 2.18 3.47 -3.06
C THR A 157 2.09 4.53 -1.97
N TRP A 158 0.88 4.93 -1.68
CA TRP A 158 0.53 5.93 -0.68
C TRP A 158 -0.32 5.31 0.41
N TRP A 159 -0.02 5.63 1.65
CA TRP A 159 -0.86 5.37 2.79
C TRP A 159 -1.04 6.65 3.58
N ALA A 160 -2.26 7.03 3.86
CA ALA A 160 -2.54 8.15 4.73
C ALA A 160 -3.25 7.66 5.99
N VAL A 161 -2.93 8.25 7.14
CA VAL A 161 -3.53 7.97 8.43
C VAL A 161 -3.80 9.26 9.18
N THR A 162 -4.94 9.33 9.85
CA THR A 162 -5.35 10.49 10.65
C THR A 162 -6.43 10.11 11.67
N ASP A 163 -6.53 10.88 12.74
CA ASP A 163 -7.64 10.87 13.70
C ASP A 163 -8.85 11.72 13.24
N ALA A 164 -8.76 12.38 12.08
CA ALA A 164 -9.87 13.09 11.46
C ALA A 164 -10.91 12.12 10.88
N GLU A 165 -12.07 12.64 10.53
CA GLU A 165 -13.13 11.87 9.88
C GLU A 165 -12.70 11.26 8.54
N PRO A 166 -13.19 10.06 8.16
CA PRO A 166 -12.86 9.43 6.87
C PRO A 166 -13.17 10.32 5.66
N SER A 167 -14.17 11.18 5.74
CA SER A 167 -14.52 12.15 4.69
C SER A 167 -13.42 13.19 4.47
N ALA A 168 -12.75 13.64 5.53
CA ALA A 168 -11.62 14.56 5.44
C ALA A 168 -10.42 13.88 4.76
N LEU A 169 -10.16 12.60 5.08
CA LEU A 169 -9.11 11.82 4.44
C LEU A 169 -9.40 11.60 2.94
N ALA A 170 -10.65 11.32 2.57
CA ALA A 170 -11.05 11.19 1.17
C ALA A 170 -10.88 12.53 0.39
N ALA A 171 -11.20 13.66 1.01
CA ALA A 171 -10.95 14.99 0.42
C ALA A 171 -9.45 15.28 0.27
N PHE A 172 -8.64 14.90 1.26
CA PHE A 172 -7.17 15.00 1.19
C PHE A 172 -6.61 14.20 0.02
N ARG A 173 -6.99 12.94 -0.10
CA ARG A 173 -6.59 12.08 -1.21
C ARG A 173 -6.94 12.69 -2.56
N THR A 174 -8.18 13.16 -2.73
CA THR A 174 -8.63 13.79 -3.97
C THR A 174 -7.76 15.01 -4.32
N ALA A 175 -7.45 15.86 -3.35
CA ALA A 175 -6.60 17.02 -3.54
C ALA A 175 -5.16 16.64 -3.90
N LEU A 176 -4.62 15.59 -3.25
CA LEU A 176 -3.27 15.08 -3.51
C LEU A 176 -3.17 14.48 -4.91
N ASP A 177 -4.10 13.61 -5.29
CA ASP A 177 -4.12 12.96 -6.61
C ASP A 177 -4.20 13.98 -7.74
N ALA A 178 -5.02 15.02 -7.61
CA ALA A 178 -5.12 16.10 -8.59
C ALA A 178 -3.78 16.84 -8.79
N ARG A 179 -2.99 17.02 -7.73
CA ARG A 179 -1.68 17.69 -7.78
C ARG A 179 -0.57 16.78 -8.29
N VAL A 180 -0.61 15.50 -7.95
CA VAL A 180 0.38 14.50 -8.38
C VAL A 180 0.19 14.16 -9.86
N ALA A 181 -1.06 14.14 -10.35
CA ALA A 181 -1.40 13.91 -11.76
C ALA A 181 -1.15 15.14 -12.66
N ALA A 182 -1.07 16.36 -12.09
CA ALA A 182 -0.84 17.57 -12.87
C ALA A 182 0.53 17.54 -13.56
N PRO A 183 0.65 17.94 -14.83
CA PRO A 183 1.93 18.09 -15.50
C PRO A 183 2.83 19.01 -14.66
N ARG A 184 4.08 18.58 -14.47
CA ARG A 184 5.07 19.44 -13.79
C ARG A 184 5.36 20.62 -14.68
N THR A 185 4.80 21.78 -14.35
CA THR A 185 5.32 23.06 -14.84
C THR A 185 6.67 23.25 -14.15
N GLU A 186 7.73 23.10 -14.94
CA GLU A 186 9.10 23.44 -14.54
C GLU A 186 9.22 24.93 -14.22
#